data_6022c7e98662e9ff950a316377d76eb4
#
_entry.id   6022c7e98662e9ff950a316377d76eb4
#
_cell.length_a   1.000
_cell.length_b   1.000
_cell.length_c   1.000
_cell.angle_alpha   90.00
_cell.angle_beta   90.00
_cell.angle_gamma   90.00
#
_symmetry.space_group_name_H-M   'P 1'
#
loop_
_entity.id
_entity.type
_entity.pdbx_description
1 polymer ?
#
loop_
_entity_poly.entity_id
_entity_poly.type
_entity_poly.pdbx_seq_one_letter_code
_entity_poly.pdbx_strand_id
1 'polypeptide(L)'
;MQLSHLFRNSEFFIPFKAGDTVFKEGEPGDQMYVVLAGEVDIIVHDKVVETVGVDNFLGEMALIDERPRSATAVAKTDCKLAPINQNRFKFLVQQTPHFALHLM
;
A
#
# COMPACT_ATOMS: atom_id res chain seq x y z
N MET A 1 8.05 -11.05 8.52
CA MET A 1 8.49 -9.67 8.76
C MET A 1 7.27 -8.78 8.94
N GLN A 2 7.27 -7.96 9.96
CA GLN A 2 6.19 -7.01 10.21
C GLN A 2 6.56 -5.68 9.57
N LEU A 3 5.92 -5.33 8.48
CA LEU A 3 6.24 -4.13 7.72
C LEU A 3 6.02 -2.85 8.51
N SER A 4 5.02 -2.83 9.40
CA SER A 4 4.76 -1.66 10.20
C SER A 4 5.93 -1.27 11.10
N HIS A 5 6.80 -2.23 11.47
CA HIS A 5 7.98 -1.94 12.28
C HIS A 5 8.99 -1.06 11.55
N LEU A 6 9.03 -1.14 10.21
CA LEU A 6 9.92 -0.29 9.40
C LEU A 6 9.49 1.18 9.46
N PHE A 7 8.24 1.42 9.81
CA PHE A 7 7.65 2.77 9.81
C PHE A 7 7.17 3.18 11.20
N ARG A 8 7.53 2.43 12.23
CA ARG A 8 7.06 2.69 13.61
C ARG A 8 7.29 4.12 14.05
N ASN A 9 8.46 4.67 13.73
CA ASN A 9 8.82 6.03 14.11
C ASN A 9 8.61 7.02 12.97
N SER A 10 7.96 6.58 11.90
CA SER A 10 7.66 7.47 10.79
C SER A 10 6.54 8.41 11.18
N GLU A 11 6.79 9.70 11.09
CA GLU A 11 5.76 10.71 11.29
C GLU A 11 4.93 10.89 10.02
N PHE A 12 5.33 10.26 8.92
CA PHE A 12 4.69 10.44 7.64
C PHE A 12 3.74 9.29 7.33
N PHE A 13 2.47 9.57 7.46
CA PHE A 13 1.42 8.66 7.03
C PHE A 13 0.25 9.50 6.51
N ILE A 14 -0.60 8.88 5.71
CA ILE A 14 -1.82 9.50 5.19
C ILE A 14 -2.99 8.85 5.89
N PRO A 15 -3.83 9.62 6.61
CA PRO A 15 -5.03 9.07 7.22
C PRO A 15 -6.16 8.99 6.16
N PHE A 16 -6.92 7.91 6.21
CA PHE A 16 -8.12 7.75 5.41
C PHE A 16 -9.27 7.35 6.31
N LYS A 17 -10.45 7.89 6.04
CA LYS A 17 -11.66 7.50 6.77
C LYS A 17 -12.33 6.36 6.05
N ALA A 18 -13.10 5.56 6.79
CA ALA A 18 -13.90 4.48 6.21
C ALA A 18 -14.70 5.02 5.02
N GLY A 19 -14.57 4.35 3.86
CA GLY A 19 -15.22 4.77 2.63
C GLY A 19 -14.39 5.65 1.71
N ASP A 20 -13.27 6.19 2.19
CA ASP A 20 -12.38 7.00 1.35
C ASP A 20 -11.69 6.14 0.31
N THR A 21 -11.54 6.69 -0.90
CA THR A 21 -10.81 6.02 -1.97
C THR A 21 -9.32 6.35 -1.85
N VAL A 22 -8.50 5.31 -1.79
CA VAL A 22 -7.04 5.45 -1.76
C VAL A 22 -6.52 5.67 -3.17
N PHE A 23 -6.94 4.81 -4.11
CA PHE A 23 -6.68 4.99 -5.53
C PHE A 23 -7.74 4.24 -6.33
N LYS A 24 -7.89 4.59 -7.61
CA LYS A 24 -8.89 4.01 -8.50
C LYS A 24 -8.24 3.18 -9.60
N GLU A 25 -8.92 2.12 -9.99
CA GLU A 25 -8.55 1.31 -11.14
C GLU A 25 -8.37 2.20 -12.37
N GLY A 26 -7.27 1.99 -13.10
CA GLY A 26 -6.96 2.76 -14.29
C GLY A 26 -6.16 4.03 -14.06
N GLU A 27 -6.06 4.52 -12.83
CA GLU A 27 -5.25 5.70 -12.54
C GLU A 27 -3.76 5.37 -12.64
N PRO A 28 -2.93 6.35 -13.05
CA PRO A 28 -1.49 6.15 -12.98
C PRO A 28 -1.07 6.03 -11.51
N GLY A 29 -0.14 5.12 -11.22
CA GLY A 29 0.35 4.91 -9.87
C GLY A 29 1.86 5.07 -9.83
N ASP A 30 2.36 5.78 -8.82
CA ASP A 30 3.79 6.02 -8.63
C ASP A 30 4.27 5.67 -7.22
N GLN A 31 3.40 5.08 -6.42
CA GLN A 31 3.75 4.70 -5.05
C GLN A 31 2.90 3.54 -4.56
N MET A 32 3.46 2.82 -3.60
CA MET A 32 2.73 1.78 -2.87
C MET A 32 2.41 2.28 -1.47
N TYR A 33 1.63 1.49 -0.73
CA TYR A 33 1.25 1.84 0.63
C TYR A 33 1.43 0.65 1.55
N VAL A 34 1.89 0.93 2.77
CA VAL A 34 1.92 -0.06 3.86
C VAL A 34 0.82 0.31 4.85
N VAL A 35 0.03 -0.67 5.25
CA VAL A 35 -1.06 -0.43 6.20
C VAL A 35 -0.49 -0.42 7.62
N LEU A 36 -0.57 0.74 8.27
CA LEU A 36 -0.12 0.93 9.65
C LEU A 36 -1.26 0.72 10.64
N ALA A 37 -2.49 1.02 10.23
CA ALA A 37 -3.69 0.84 11.05
C ALA A 37 -4.89 0.69 10.15
N GLY A 38 -5.86 -0.12 10.55
CA GLY A 38 -7.11 -0.32 9.83
C GLY A 38 -7.02 -1.35 8.71
N GLU A 39 -8.02 -1.31 7.82
CA GLU A 39 -8.13 -2.27 6.72
C GLU A 39 -8.54 -1.55 5.43
N VAL A 40 -8.06 -2.07 4.30
CA VAL A 40 -8.35 -1.51 2.97
C VAL A 40 -8.93 -2.62 2.08
N ASP A 41 -10.05 -2.36 1.44
CA ASP A 41 -10.65 -3.29 0.47
C ASP A 41 -10.04 -3.04 -0.91
N ILE A 42 -9.67 -4.12 -1.56
CA ILE A 42 -9.23 -4.11 -2.96
C ILE A 42 -10.39 -4.56 -3.82
N ILE A 43 -10.78 -3.72 -4.76
CA ILE A 43 -12.00 -3.90 -5.56
C ILE A 43 -11.62 -3.99 -7.03
N VAL A 44 -12.10 -5.04 -7.70
CA VAL A 44 -11.95 -5.22 -9.14
C VAL A 44 -13.33 -5.47 -9.72
N HIS A 45 -13.72 -4.67 -10.73
CA HIS A 45 -15.03 -4.78 -11.37
C HIS A 45 -16.18 -4.79 -10.34
N ASP A 46 -16.13 -3.84 -9.42
CA ASP A 46 -17.15 -3.63 -8.36
C ASP A 46 -17.26 -4.76 -7.34
N LYS A 47 -16.26 -5.65 -7.30
CA LYS A 47 -16.23 -6.74 -6.32
C LYS A 47 -15.00 -6.65 -5.43
N VAL A 48 -15.19 -6.78 -4.13
CA VAL A 48 -14.08 -6.87 -3.19
C VAL A 48 -13.40 -8.22 -3.37
N VAL A 49 -12.15 -8.21 -3.83
CA VAL A 49 -11.38 -9.43 -4.06
C VAL A 49 -10.42 -9.73 -2.91
N GLU A 50 -10.10 -8.73 -2.10
CA GLU A 50 -9.16 -8.89 -1.00
C GLU A 50 -9.37 -7.77 0.01
N THR A 51 -9.09 -8.03 1.28
CA THR A 51 -9.00 -6.99 2.31
C THR A 51 -7.59 -7.03 2.88
N VAL A 52 -6.91 -5.89 2.82
CA VAL A 52 -5.52 -5.76 3.26
C VAL A 52 -5.50 -5.16 4.65
N GLY A 53 -4.89 -5.87 5.59
CA GLY A 53 -4.79 -5.43 6.98
C GLY A 53 -3.41 -4.92 7.35
N VAL A 54 -3.22 -4.64 8.64
CA VAL A 54 -1.98 -4.12 9.21
C VAL A 54 -0.79 -5.03 8.87
N ASP A 55 0.35 -4.43 8.63
CA ASP A 55 1.62 -5.08 8.27
C ASP A 55 1.66 -5.60 6.83
N ASN A 56 0.62 -5.36 6.04
CA ASN A 56 0.59 -5.71 4.63
C ASN A 56 0.69 -4.45 3.78
N PHE A 57 0.87 -4.64 2.49
CA PHE A 57 1.06 -3.54 1.55
C PHE A 57 0.10 -3.67 0.38
N LEU A 58 -0.12 -2.57 -0.33
CA LEU A 58 -0.97 -2.53 -1.51
C LEU A 58 -0.39 -1.57 -2.54
N GLY A 59 -0.71 -1.83 -3.82
CA GLY A 59 -0.29 -0.96 -4.92
C GLY A 59 1.16 -1.11 -5.33
N GLU A 60 1.85 -2.18 -4.92
CA GLU A 60 3.26 -2.40 -5.19
C GLU A 60 3.58 -2.57 -6.68
N MET A 61 2.61 -3.03 -7.47
CA MET A 61 2.83 -3.23 -8.89
C MET A 61 3.13 -1.93 -9.62
N ALA A 62 2.65 -0.80 -9.11
CA ALA A 62 2.94 0.51 -9.70
C ALA A 62 4.43 0.84 -9.66
N LEU A 63 5.18 0.29 -8.70
CA LEU A 63 6.62 0.50 -8.59
C LEU A 63 7.43 -0.49 -9.41
N ILE A 64 6.84 -1.64 -9.73
CA ILE A 64 7.54 -2.72 -10.42
C ILE A 64 7.30 -2.65 -11.92
N ASP A 65 6.11 -2.32 -12.36
CA ASP A 65 5.65 -2.50 -13.74
C ASP A 65 5.11 -1.24 -14.40
N GLU A 66 5.08 -0.10 -13.74
CA GLU A 66 4.61 1.18 -14.28
C GLU A 66 3.25 1.13 -14.98
N ARG A 67 2.48 0.09 -14.75
CA ARG A 67 1.13 -0.05 -15.31
C ARG A 67 0.13 0.81 -14.53
N PRO A 68 -0.98 1.21 -15.17
CA PRO A 68 -2.07 1.83 -14.42
C PRO A 68 -2.56 0.89 -13.31
N ARG A 69 -3.20 1.47 -12.30
CA ARG A 69 -3.76 0.69 -11.20
C ARG A 69 -4.70 -0.40 -11.73
N SER A 70 -4.49 -1.63 -11.31
CA SER A 70 -5.31 -2.77 -11.75
C SER A 70 -6.54 -2.97 -10.90
N ALA A 71 -6.69 -2.19 -9.83
CA ALA A 71 -7.80 -2.31 -8.89
C ALA A 71 -8.06 -0.96 -8.23
N THR A 72 -9.22 -0.84 -7.60
CA THR A 72 -9.56 0.30 -6.75
C THR A 72 -9.32 -0.09 -5.30
N ALA A 73 -8.73 0.79 -4.53
CA ALA A 73 -8.52 0.58 -3.09
C ALA A 73 -9.38 1.58 -2.32
N VAL A 74 -10.19 1.06 -1.40
CA VAL A 74 -11.10 1.85 -0.58
C VAL A 74 -10.88 1.48 0.88
N ALA A 75 -10.77 2.48 1.75
CA ALA A 75 -10.65 2.24 3.18
C ALA A 75 -11.92 1.56 3.69
N LYS A 76 -11.79 0.34 4.20
CA LYS A 76 -12.91 -0.39 4.80
C LYS A 76 -13.24 0.17 6.17
N THR A 77 -12.20 0.56 6.91
CA THR A 77 -12.29 1.21 8.21
C THR A 77 -11.41 2.46 8.15
N ASP A 78 -11.45 3.28 9.20
CA ASP A 78 -10.48 4.35 9.33
C ASP A 78 -9.10 3.71 9.34
N CYS A 79 -8.18 4.25 8.56
CA CYS A 79 -6.86 3.64 8.43
C CYS A 79 -5.76 4.69 8.29
N LYS A 80 -4.53 4.23 8.52
CA LYS A 80 -3.31 5.01 8.33
C LYS A 80 -2.41 4.23 7.40
N LEU A 81 -2.01 4.88 6.30
CA LEU A 81 -1.19 4.25 5.26
C LEU A 81 0.11 5.01 5.10
N ALA A 82 1.22 4.28 5.06
CA ALA A 82 2.54 4.87 4.79
C ALA A 82 2.81 4.79 3.29
N PRO A 83 2.90 5.94 2.58
CA PRO A 83 3.20 5.92 1.16
C PRO A 83 4.69 5.65 0.93
N ILE A 84 5.00 4.87 -0.08
CA ILE A 84 6.37 4.53 -0.47
C ILE A 84 6.50 4.80 -1.96
N ASN A 85 7.27 5.81 -2.33
CA ASN A 85 7.56 6.08 -3.73
C ASN A 85 8.71 5.20 -4.22
N GLN A 86 9.07 5.32 -5.50
CA GLN A 86 10.09 4.48 -6.10
C GLN A 86 11.45 4.65 -5.43
N ASN A 87 11.84 5.86 -5.08
CA ASN A 87 13.12 6.10 -4.42
C ASN A 87 13.17 5.44 -3.04
N ARG A 88 12.10 5.58 -2.26
CA ARG A 88 12.00 4.95 -0.94
C ARG A 88 12.00 3.44 -1.07
N PHE A 89 11.31 2.92 -2.08
CA PHE A 89 11.26 1.48 -2.35
C PHE A 89 12.67 0.93 -2.62
N LYS A 90 13.43 1.59 -3.48
CA LYS A 90 14.81 1.18 -3.79
C LYS A 90 15.67 1.19 -2.53
N PHE A 91 15.55 2.23 -1.72
CA PHE A 91 16.27 2.34 -0.47
C PHE A 91 15.95 1.16 0.46
N LEU A 92 14.65 0.86 0.64
CA LEU A 92 14.22 -0.22 1.52
C LEU A 92 14.70 -1.59 1.04
N VAL A 93 14.69 -1.82 -0.28
CA VAL A 93 15.18 -3.08 -0.85
C VAL A 93 16.67 -3.26 -0.58
N GLN A 94 17.43 -2.18 -0.68
CA GLN A 94 18.88 -2.23 -0.45
C GLN A 94 19.24 -2.39 1.04
N GLN A 95 18.51 -1.68 1.92
CA GLN A 95 18.81 -1.66 3.34
C GLN A 95 18.12 -2.77 4.13
N THR A 96 17.07 -3.35 3.56
CA THR A 96 16.26 -4.37 4.23
C THR A 96 15.95 -5.48 3.23
N PRO A 97 16.88 -6.43 3.01
CA PRO A 97 16.67 -7.49 2.00
C PRO A 97 15.38 -8.29 2.20
N HIS A 98 14.96 -8.49 3.46
CA HIS A 98 13.72 -9.21 3.75
C HIS A 98 12.47 -8.49 3.22
N PHE A 99 12.55 -7.17 3.04
CA PHE A 99 11.44 -6.42 2.47
C PHE A 99 11.20 -6.86 1.02
N ALA A 100 12.27 -7.02 0.24
CA ALA A 100 12.15 -7.49 -1.14
C ALA A 100 11.57 -8.90 -1.21
N LEU A 101 12.01 -9.80 -0.31
CA LEU A 101 11.49 -11.16 -0.25
C LEU A 101 10.01 -11.18 0.09
N HIS A 102 9.55 -10.23 0.91
CA HIS A 102 8.15 -10.15 1.30
C HIS A 102 7.26 -9.73 0.12
N LEU A 103 7.80 -8.97 -0.83
CA LEU A 103 7.07 -8.54 -2.02
C LEU A 103 6.98 -9.63 -3.10
N MET A 104 7.86 -10.61 -3.04
CA MET A 104 7.92 -11.69 -4.03
C MET A 104 7.05 -12.90 -3.60
#